data_f4745c2dfee3763966ee71f3abb1a640
#
_entry.id   f4745c2dfee3763966ee71f3abb1a640
#
_cell.length_a   1.000
_cell.length_b   1.000
_cell.length_c   1.000
_cell.angle_alpha   90.00
_cell.angle_beta   90.00
_cell.angle_gamma   90.00
#
_symmetry.space_group_name_H-M   'P 1'
#
loop_
_entity.id
_entity.type
_entity.pdbx_description
1 polymer ?
#
loop_
_entity_poly.entity_id
_entity_poly.type
_entity_poly.pdbx_seq_one_letter_code
_entity_poly.pdbx_strand_id
1 'polypeptide(L)'
;MGADATLLASKIRLLLMDVDGVLTDGKLYNVPGPDGAIFETKGFDSQDGIGLQWLARVGIVTGVISGRLSPATAERARQCKMKYVYQGHTEKIPIVNEILADGQFDPSEVAYIGDDLTDLVVMRRVGLAVATGNARPEVKAIAHYVTGAAGGHGAVREVVELLLKAQDRWPEILKHYEVSE
;
A
#
# COMPACT_ATOMS: atom_id res chain seq x y z
N MET A 1 18.17 -0.91 -7.38
CA MET A 1 16.92 -0.48 -8.04
C MET A 1 17.14 -0.58 -9.54
N GLY A 2 16.30 -1.31 -10.28
CA GLY A 2 16.38 -1.32 -11.72
C GLY A 2 15.88 0.02 -12.28
N ALA A 3 16.50 0.54 -13.32
CA ALA A 3 16.07 1.77 -14.01
C ALA A 3 14.57 1.76 -14.39
N ASP A 4 14.03 0.59 -14.66
CA ASP A 4 12.62 0.39 -14.98
C ASP A 4 11.65 0.76 -13.84
N ALA A 5 11.91 0.36 -12.58
CA ALA A 5 11.00 0.63 -11.48
C ALA A 5 10.87 2.15 -11.18
N THR A 6 11.97 2.90 -11.28
CA THR A 6 11.95 4.35 -11.12
C THR A 6 11.13 5.03 -12.23
N LEU A 7 11.30 4.59 -13.48
CA LEU A 7 10.53 5.11 -14.61
C LEU A 7 9.03 4.82 -14.48
N LEU A 8 8.65 3.62 -13.98
CA LEU A 8 7.26 3.29 -13.70
C LEU A 8 6.72 4.14 -12.55
N ALA A 9 7.48 4.27 -11.46
CA ALA A 9 7.11 5.04 -10.28
C ALA A 9 6.86 6.54 -10.58
N SER A 10 7.54 7.11 -11.58
CA SER A 10 7.36 8.53 -11.94
C SER A 10 5.98 8.87 -12.51
N LYS A 11 5.21 7.87 -12.95
CA LYS A 11 3.88 8.05 -13.56
C LYS A 11 2.73 7.78 -12.59
N ILE A 12 3.02 7.31 -11.38
CA ILE A 12 2.00 6.82 -10.45
C ILE A 12 1.23 7.98 -9.82
N ARG A 13 -0.09 7.90 -9.89
CA ARG A 13 -1.05 8.83 -9.29
C ARG A 13 -1.92 8.17 -8.22
N LEU A 14 -1.98 6.83 -8.23
CA LEU A 14 -2.74 6.03 -7.27
C LEU A 14 -1.88 4.89 -6.73
N LEU A 15 -1.77 4.78 -5.41
CA LEU A 15 -1.17 3.64 -4.71
C LEU A 15 -2.27 2.83 -4.03
N LEU A 16 -2.52 1.62 -4.53
CA LEU A 16 -3.37 0.62 -3.90
C LEU A 16 -2.51 -0.45 -3.22
N MET A 17 -3.05 -1.08 -2.19
CA MET A 17 -2.34 -2.13 -1.47
C MET A 17 -3.28 -3.11 -0.78
N ASP A 18 -2.80 -4.31 -0.52
CA ASP A 18 -3.41 -5.21 0.46
C ASP A 18 -3.14 -4.72 1.90
N VAL A 19 -3.72 -5.37 2.87
CA VAL A 19 -3.57 -5.03 4.29
C VAL A 19 -2.72 -6.07 5.02
N ASP A 20 -3.15 -7.33 5.01
CA ASP A 20 -2.51 -8.39 5.78
C ASP A 20 -1.25 -8.89 5.07
N GLY A 21 -0.07 -8.66 5.66
CA GLY A 21 1.24 -8.94 5.04
C GLY A 21 1.83 -7.77 4.24
N VAL A 22 1.10 -6.64 4.12
CA VAL A 22 1.55 -5.40 3.47
C VAL A 22 1.59 -4.25 4.48
N LEU A 23 0.42 -3.75 4.92
CA LEU A 23 0.32 -2.73 5.98
C LEU A 23 0.59 -3.30 7.38
N THR A 24 0.41 -4.60 7.54
CA THR A 24 0.66 -5.37 8.77
C THR A 24 1.68 -6.46 8.49
N ASP A 25 2.13 -7.14 9.54
CA ASP A 25 3.01 -8.31 9.46
C ASP A 25 2.29 -9.60 9.01
N GLY A 26 0.99 -9.53 8.70
CA GLY A 26 0.15 -10.65 8.28
C GLY A 26 -0.31 -11.55 9.43
N LYS A 27 0.07 -11.27 10.68
CA LYS A 27 -0.36 -12.05 11.84
C LYS A 27 -1.75 -11.64 12.32
N LEU A 28 -2.50 -12.62 12.80
CA LEU A 28 -3.81 -12.42 13.38
C LEU A 28 -3.70 -12.42 14.91
N TYR A 29 -3.96 -11.27 15.53
CA TYR A 29 -3.95 -11.12 16.97
C TYR A 29 -5.39 -11.15 17.48
N ASN A 30 -5.76 -12.25 18.14
CA ASN A 30 -7.07 -12.44 18.74
C ASN A 30 -7.00 -12.15 20.24
N VAL A 31 -7.72 -11.13 20.70
CA VAL A 31 -7.74 -10.69 22.10
C VAL A 31 -9.09 -11.01 22.69
N PRO A 32 -9.17 -11.80 23.80
CA PRO A 32 -10.43 -12.04 24.48
C PRO A 32 -10.91 -10.79 25.22
N GLY A 33 -12.18 -10.43 25.01
CA GLY A 33 -12.86 -9.38 25.76
C GLY A 33 -13.42 -9.86 27.10
N PRO A 34 -13.88 -8.95 27.95
CA PRO A 34 -14.43 -9.25 29.27
C PRO A 34 -15.68 -10.15 29.25
N ASP A 35 -16.43 -10.13 28.16
CA ASP A 35 -17.65 -10.91 27.92
C ASP A 35 -17.37 -12.24 27.18
N GLY A 36 -16.07 -12.58 26.97
CA GLY A 36 -15.67 -13.76 26.22
C GLY A 36 -15.72 -13.60 24.69
N ALA A 37 -16.14 -12.46 24.16
CA ALA A 37 -16.02 -12.16 22.73
C ALA A 37 -14.56 -12.07 22.32
N ILE A 38 -14.25 -12.52 21.09
CA ILE A 38 -12.90 -12.42 20.53
C ILE A 38 -12.82 -11.18 19.63
N PHE A 39 -11.87 -10.31 19.91
CA PHE A 39 -11.58 -9.14 19.12
C PHE A 39 -10.28 -9.36 18.33
N GLU A 40 -10.35 -9.21 17.01
CA GLU A 40 -9.15 -9.16 16.18
C GLU A 40 -8.52 -7.77 16.27
N THR A 41 -7.23 -7.71 16.54
CA THR A 41 -6.45 -6.48 16.47
C THR A 41 -5.31 -6.61 15.46
N LYS A 42 -4.78 -5.49 15.00
CA LYS A 42 -3.70 -5.40 14.00
C LYS A 42 -2.64 -4.42 14.46
N GLY A 43 -1.38 -4.77 14.20
CA GLY A 43 -0.25 -3.88 14.35
C GLY A 43 0.07 -3.18 13.03
N PHE A 44 0.26 -1.86 13.07
CA PHE A 44 0.65 -1.05 11.92
C PHE A 44 1.95 -0.32 12.21
N ASP A 45 2.83 -0.26 11.22
CA ASP A 45 4.06 0.51 11.32
C ASP A 45 3.75 2.02 11.26
N SER A 46 4.36 2.79 12.19
CA SER A 46 4.15 4.23 12.27
C SER A 46 4.78 4.97 11.09
N GLN A 47 5.92 4.51 10.58
CA GLN A 47 6.61 5.13 9.45
C GLN A 47 5.84 4.93 8.14
N ASP A 48 5.21 3.76 7.95
CA ASP A 48 4.29 3.53 6.83
C ASP A 48 3.16 4.57 6.84
N GLY A 49 2.57 4.81 8.02
CA GLY A 49 1.49 5.78 8.16
C GLY A 49 1.88 7.22 7.86
N ILE A 50 3.04 7.64 8.34
CA ILE A 50 3.58 8.97 8.02
C ILE A 50 3.84 9.09 6.52
N GLY A 51 4.44 8.07 5.91
CA GLY A 51 4.68 8.03 4.47
C GLY A 51 3.40 8.21 3.65
N LEU A 52 2.33 7.50 4.00
CA LEU A 52 1.03 7.62 3.33
C LEU A 52 0.42 9.03 3.45
N GLN A 53 0.61 9.70 4.59
CA GLN A 53 0.19 11.10 4.74
C GLN A 53 0.99 12.04 3.83
N TRP A 54 2.27 11.75 3.56
CA TRP A 54 3.06 12.52 2.59
C TRP A 54 2.52 12.38 1.17
N LEU A 55 2.12 11.16 0.75
CA LEU A 55 1.48 10.96 -0.56
C LEU A 55 0.20 11.79 -0.68
N ALA A 56 -0.65 11.79 0.34
CA ALA A 56 -1.85 12.62 0.36
C ALA A 56 -1.53 14.12 0.24
N ARG A 57 -0.44 14.58 0.85
CA ARG A 57 0.01 15.98 0.77
C ARG A 57 0.45 16.38 -0.63
N VAL A 58 1.10 15.47 -1.36
CA VAL A 58 1.56 15.74 -2.74
C VAL A 58 0.54 15.37 -3.81
N GLY A 59 -0.67 14.94 -3.41
CA GLY A 59 -1.77 14.66 -4.33
C GLY A 59 -1.74 13.25 -4.94
N ILE A 60 -0.92 12.33 -4.44
CA ILE A 60 -0.98 10.92 -4.81
C ILE A 60 -2.06 10.26 -3.96
N VAL A 61 -3.07 9.70 -4.62
CA VAL A 61 -4.21 9.04 -3.97
C VAL A 61 -3.78 7.69 -3.44
N THR A 62 -4.33 7.28 -2.29
CA THR A 62 -4.03 5.97 -1.70
C THR A 62 -5.31 5.20 -1.35
N GLY A 63 -5.21 3.87 -1.32
CA GLY A 63 -6.31 3.00 -0.91
C GLY A 63 -5.88 1.59 -0.55
N VAL A 64 -6.79 0.90 0.14
CA VAL A 64 -6.64 -0.51 0.52
C VAL A 64 -7.76 -1.37 -0.05
N ILE A 65 -7.43 -2.60 -0.42
CA ILE A 65 -8.38 -3.64 -0.84
C ILE A 65 -8.04 -4.92 -0.07
N SER A 66 -8.86 -5.26 0.92
CA SER A 66 -8.65 -6.42 1.80
C SER A 66 -9.80 -7.43 1.71
N GLY A 67 -9.48 -8.70 1.78
CA GLY A 67 -10.46 -9.78 1.91
C GLY A 67 -11.10 -9.86 3.30
N ARG A 68 -10.53 -9.20 4.31
CA ARG A 68 -10.99 -9.23 5.70
C ARG A 68 -11.66 -7.93 6.09
N LEU A 69 -12.60 -8.00 7.04
CA LEU A 69 -13.21 -6.84 7.69
C LEU A 69 -12.47 -6.57 9.00
N SER A 70 -12.01 -5.35 9.21
CA SER A 70 -11.32 -4.94 10.44
C SER A 70 -11.57 -3.46 10.75
N PRO A 71 -12.18 -3.15 11.91
CA PRO A 71 -12.31 -1.75 12.36
C PRO A 71 -10.95 -1.06 12.53
N ALA A 72 -9.90 -1.80 12.91
CA ALA A 72 -8.55 -1.25 13.03
C ALA A 72 -8.00 -0.80 11.67
N THR A 73 -8.29 -1.55 10.59
CA THR A 73 -7.92 -1.14 9.22
C THR A 73 -8.67 0.12 8.79
N ALA A 74 -9.97 0.20 9.07
CA ALA A 74 -10.77 1.40 8.74
C ALA A 74 -10.23 2.64 9.44
N GLU A 75 -9.93 2.54 10.74
CA GLU A 75 -9.35 3.65 11.51
C GLU A 75 -7.95 4.02 11.00
N ARG A 76 -7.11 3.03 10.68
CA ARG A 76 -5.79 3.29 10.12
C ARG A 76 -5.87 4.00 8.78
N ALA A 77 -6.74 3.57 7.90
CA ALA A 77 -6.96 4.21 6.59
C ALA A 77 -7.41 5.67 6.75
N ARG A 78 -8.31 5.95 7.70
CA ARG A 78 -8.74 7.31 8.04
C ARG A 78 -7.56 8.19 8.51
N GLN A 79 -6.71 7.68 9.42
CA GLN A 79 -5.52 8.38 9.90
C GLN A 79 -4.53 8.67 8.78
N CYS A 80 -4.37 7.74 7.86
CA CYS A 80 -3.49 7.85 6.69
C CYS A 80 -4.10 8.66 5.53
N LYS A 81 -5.34 9.18 5.67
CA LYS A 81 -6.07 9.96 4.65
C LYS A 81 -6.28 9.19 3.35
N MET A 82 -6.48 7.88 3.43
CA MET A 82 -6.76 7.05 2.25
C MET A 82 -8.15 7.39 1.69
N LYS A 83 -8.24 7.54 0.37
CA LYS A 83 -9.52 7.80 -0.31
C LYS A 83 -10.32 6.53 -0.47
N TYR A 84 -9.68 5.42 -0.81
CA TYR A 84 -10.34 4.16 -1.11
C TYR A 84 -10.11 3.14 0.01
N VAL A 85 -11.19 2.63 0.59
CA VAL A 85 -11.13 1.67 1.71
C VAL A 85 -12.16 0.56 1.47
N TYR A 86 -11.71 -0.50 0.83
CA TYR A 86 -12.53 -1.65 0.51
C TYR A 86 -12.10 -2.85 1.37
N GLN A 87 -13.05 -3.39 2.13
CA GLN A 87 -12.83 -4.51 3.03
C GLN A 87 -13.88 -5.60 2.81
N GLY A 88 -13.54 -6.86 3.07
CA GLY A 88 -14.44 -7.99 2.86
C GLY A 88 -14.54 -8.44 1.40
N HIS A 89 -13.61 -8.03 0.55
CA HIS A 89 -13.61 -8.34 -0.87
C HIS A 89 -12.45 -9.29 -1.24
N THR A 90 -12.76 -10.56 -1.43
CA THR A 90 -11.78 -11.55 -1.89
C THR A 90 -11.50 -11.45 -3.39
N GLU A 91 -12.50 -11.02 -4.18
CA GLU A 91 -12.34 -10.70 -5.59
C GLU A 91 -11.95 -9.24 -5.76
N LYS A 92 -10.66 -8.97 -6.00
CA LYS A 92 -10.12 -7.61 -6.03
C LYS A 92 -10.37 -6.87 -7.36
N ILE A 93 -10.51 -7.58 -8.48
CA ILE A 93 -10.61 -6.96 -9.82
C ILE A 93 -11.86 -6.08 -9.99
N PRO A 94 -13.07 -6.49 -9.57
CA PRO A 94 -14.24 -5.60 -9.66
C PRO A 94 -14.02 -4.27 -8.91
N ILE A 95 -13.39 -4.35 -7.74
CA ILE A 95 -13.08 -3.17 -6.92
C ILE A 95 -12.04 -2.26 -7.59
N VAL A 96 -10.98 -2.85 -8.15
CA VAL A 96 -9.99 -2.09 -8.91
C VAL A 96 -10.65 -1.35 -10.08
N ASN A 97 -11.51 -2.01 -10.84
CA ASN A 97 -12.22 -1.39 -11.97
C ASN A 97 -13.12 -0.22 -11.52
N GLU A 98 -13.81 -0.37 -10.38
CA GLU A 98 -14.62 0.70 -9.77
C GLU A 98 -13.75 1.90 -9.39
N ILE A 99 -12.60 1.66 -8.74
CA ILE A 99 -11.65 2.72 -8.35
C ILE A 99 -11.08 3.45 -9.56
N LEU A 100 -10.70 2.69 -10.61
CA LEU A 100 -10.19 3.28 -11.85
C LEU A 100 -11.23 4.19 -12.51
N ALA A 101 -12.49 3.75 -12.56
CA ALA A 101 -13.59 4.54 -13.13
C ALA A 101 -13.90 5.80 -12.29
N ASP A 102 -13.99 5.68 -10.94
CA ASP A 102 -14.26 6.81 -10.04
C ASP A 102 -13.18 7.88 -10.12
N GLY A 103 -11.91 7.47 -10.10
CA GLY A 103 -10.78 8.39 -10.10
C GLY A 103 -10.27 8.77 -11.50
N GLN A 104 -10.84 8.21 -12.56
CA GLN A 104 -10.38 8.37 -13.94
C GLN A 104 -8.88 8.09 -14.09
N PHE A 105 -8.42 6.98 -13.47
CA PHE A 105 -7.03 6.54 -13.56
C PHE A 105 -6.84 5.57 -14.72
N ASP A 106 -5.75 5.76 -15.49
CA ASP A 106 -5.26 4.72 -16.37
C ASP A 106 -4.56 3.63 -15.53
N PRO A 107 -4.71 2.35 -15.85
CA PRO A 107 -3.97 1.28 -15.15
C PRO A 107 -2.46 1.50 -15.05
N SER A 108 -1.84 2.16 -16.03
CA SER A 108 -0.42 2.50 -16.02
C SER A 108 -0.03 3.56 -14.98
N GLU A 109 -1.02 4.30 -14.44
CA GLU A 109 -0.83 5.30 -13.37
C GLU A 109 -1.04 4.72 -11.97
N VAL A 110 -1.28 3.42 -11.85
CA VAL A 110 -1.55 2.73 -10.59
C VAL A 110 -0.36 1.90 -10.15
N ALA A 111 0.04 2.04 -8.89
CA ALA A 111 0.89 1.09 -8.19
C ALA A 111 0.03 0.19 -7.30
N TYR A 112 0.42 -1.08 -7.19
CA TYR A 112 -0.20 -2.02 -6.25
C TYR A 112 0.87 -2.76 -5.45
N ILE A 113 0.70 -2.78 -4.11
CA ILE A 113 1.57 -3.56 -3.21
C ILE A 113 0.80 -4.80 -2.76
N GLY A 114 1.40 -5.97 -2.98
CA GLY A 114 0.85 -7.25 -2.55
C GLY A 114 1.91 -8.18 -1.97
N ASP A 115 1.46 -9.22 -1.30
CA ASP A 115 2.34 -10.23 -0.68
C ASP A 115 1.93 -11.67 -0.98
N ASP A 116 0.67 -11.94 -1.35
CA ASP A 116 0.17 -13.29 -1.56
C ASP A 116 -0.48 -13.48 -2.94
N LEU A 117 -0.81 -14.73 -3.27
CA LEU A 117 -1.33 -15.16 -4.56
C LEU A 117 -2.61 -14.42 -4.98
N THR A 118 -3.41 -13.98 -4.02
CA THR A 118 -4.63 -13.20 -4.26
C THR A 118 -4.36 -11.85 -4.89
N ASP A 119 -3.14 -11.32 -4.77
CA ASP A 119 -2.71 -10.03 -5.31
C ASP A 119 -2.28 -10.11 -6.77
N LEU A 120 -1.85 -11.29 -7.23
CA LEU A 120 -1.33 -11.49 -8.58
C LEU A 120 -2.27 -10.97 -9.67
N VAL A 121 -3.58 -11.11 -9.46
CA VAL A 121 -4.58 -10.69 -10.45
C VAL A 121 -4.60 -9.18 -10.65
N VAL A 122 -4.31 -8.40 -9.60
CA VAL A 122 -4.18 -6.94 -9.66
C VAL A 122 -2.81 -6.55 -10.18
N MET A 123 -1.76 -7.14 -9.60
CA MET A 123 -0.36 -6.81 -9.93
C MET A 123 -0.04 -6.94 -11.42
N ARG A 124 -0.68 -7.90 -12.13
CA ARG A 124 -0.52 -8.08 -13.58
C ARG A 124 -1.23 -7.03 -14.43
N ARG A 125 -2.00 -6.12 -13.83
CA ARG A 125 -2.86 -5.14 -14.53
C ARG A 125 -2.51 -3.70 -14.23
N VAL A 126 -1.56 -3.46 -13.35
CA VAL A 126 -1.15 -2.11 -12.94
C VAL A 126 0.20 -1.72 -13.52
N GLY A 127 0.46 -0.41 -13.56
CA GLY A 127 1.72 0.14 -14.07
C GLY A 127 2.93 -0.20 -13.22
N LEU A 128 2.77 -0.25 -11.89
CA LEU A 128 3.86 -0.60 -10.97
C LEU A 128 3.39 -1.68 -9.99
N ALA A 129 3.77 -2.92 -10.23
CA ALA A 129 3.56 -4.04 -9.33
C ALA A 129 4.70 -4.09 -8.30
N VAL A 130 4.36 -4.09 -7.01
CA VAL A 130 5.32 -4.14 -5.92
C VAL A 130 5.04 -5.34 -5.03
N ALA A 131 6.07 -6.11 -4.69
CA ALA A 131 6.02 -7.17 -3.69
C ALA A 131 6.72 -6.73 -2.41
N THR A 132 6.14 -7.06 -1.25
CA THR A 132 6.84 -6.87 0.03
C THR A 132 7.97 -7.88 0.22
N GLY A 133 8.94 -7.57 1.10
CA GLY A 133 10.08 -8.45 1.39
C GLY A 133 9.69 -9.85 1.90
N ASN A 134 8.54 -9.97 2.56
CA ASN A 134 7.95 -11.24 3.02
C ASN A 134 7.05 -11.93 1.99
N ALA A 135 6.79 -11.32 0.83
CA ALA A 135 5.87 -11.85 -0.17
C ALA A 135 6.26 -13.25 -0.66
N ARG A 136 5.26 -13.99 -1.14
CA ARG A 136 5.46 -15.32 -1.74
C ARG A 136 6.37 -15.23 -2.96
N PRO A 137 7.15 -16.30 -3.25
CA PRO A 137 8.05 -16.32 -4.41
C PRO A 137 7.35 -15.99 -5.73
N GLU A 138 6.12 -16.48 -5.92
CA GLU A 138 5.33 -16.26 -7.13
C GLU A 138 4.94 -14.79 -7.31
N VAL A 139 4.73 -14.07 -6.21
CA VAL A 139 4.41 -12.63 -6.19
C VAL A 139 5.65 -11.83 -6.52
N LYS A 140 6.78 -12.16 -5.91
CA LYS A 140 8.08 -11.53 -6.20
C LYS A 140 8.49 -11.73 -7.65
N ALA A 141 8.18 -12.88 -8.24
CA ALA A 141 8.57 -13.21 -9.62
C ALA A 141 7.94 -12.31 -10.69
N ILE A 142 6.77 -11.71 -10.40
CA ILE A 142 6.09 -10.80 -11.34
C ILE A 142 6.20 -9.32 -10.95
N ALA A 143 6.77 -9.03 -9.79
CA ALA A 143 6.89 -7.66 -9.29
C ALA A 143 7.94 -6.88 -10.08
N HIS A 144 7.64 -5.62 -10.40
CA HIS A 144 8.59 -4.65 -10.93
C HIS A 144 9.57 -4.17 -9.85
N TYR A 145 9.13 -4.21 -8.60
CA TYR A 145 9.92 -3.85 -7.44
C TYR A 145 9.62 -4.78 -6.26
N VAL A 146 10.64 -5.24 -5.58
CA VAL A 146 10.52 -6.01 -4.33
C VAL A 146 11.16 -5.18 -3.22
N THR A 147 10.40 -4.89 -2.15
CA THR A 147 10.93 -4.12 -1.02
C THR A 147 11.95 -4.92 -0.22
N GLY A 148 12.95 -4.25 0.34
CA GLY A 148 13.85 -4.85 1.32
C GLY A 148 13.15 -5.11 2.65
N ALA A 149 12.23 -4.22 3.04
CA ALA A 149 11.44 -4.34 4.24
C ALA A 149 10.26 -5.31 4.07
N ALA A 150 9.89 -6.00 5.15
CA ALA A 150 8.68 -6.81 5.21
C ALA A 150 7.43 -5.94 5.45
N GLY A 151 6.25 -6.45 5.13
CA GLY A 151 4.98 -5.83 5.47
C GLY A 151 4.85 -5.60 6.98
N GLY A 152 4.27 -4.47 7.37
CA GLY A 152 4.18 -4.03 8.76
C GLY A 152 5.52 -3.63 9.39
N HIS A 153 6.58 -3.50 8.60
CA HIS A 153 7.93 -3.15 9.04
C HIS A 153 8.61 -2.13 8.09
N GLY A 154 7.83 -1.22 7.51
CA GLY A 154 8.35 -0.16 6.66
C GLY A 154 8.33 -0.47 5.16
N ALA A 155 7.73 -1.56 4.70
CA ALA A 155 7.63 -1.88 3.28
C ALA A 155 6.86 -0.81 2.50
N VAL A 156 5.73 -0.33 3.04
CA VAL A 156 4.94 0.73 2.42
C VAL A 156 5.72 2.05 2.43
N ARG A 157 6.45 2.36 3.50
CA ARG A 157 7.31 3.53 3.57
C ARG A 157 8.39 3.53 2.48
N GLU A 158 9.01 2.39 2.21
CA GLU A 158 10.00 2.23 1.16
C GLU A 158 9.40 2.54 -0.22
N VAL A 159 8.18 2.06 -0.49
CA VAL A 159 7.46 2.36 -1.74
C VAL A 159 7.09 3.84 -1.83
N VAL A 160 6.60 4.44 -0.75
CA VAL A 160 6.30 5.87 -0.70
C VAL A 160 7.53 6.71 -1.07
N GLU A 161 8.69 6.39 -0.51
CA GLU A 161 9.93 7.09 -0.83
C GLU A 161 10.35 6.88 -2.30
N LEU A 162 10.15 5.66 -2.83
CA LEU A 162 10.39 5.40 -4.25
C LEU A 162 9.55 6.31 -5.14
N LEU A 163 8.23 6.43 -4.87
CA LEU A 163 7.31 7.29 -5.63
C LEU A 163 7.71 8.76 -5.53
N LEU A 164 7.98 9.24 -4.32
CA LEU A 164 8.34 10.65 -4.09
C LEU A 164 9.67 11.02 -4.75
N LYS A 165 10.66 10.14 -4.69
CA LYS A 165 11.97 10.35 -5.34
C LYS A 165 11.87 10.28 -6.86
N ALA A 166 11.11 9.34 -7.40
CA ALA A 166 10.92 9.20 -8.85
C ALA A 166 10.14 10.36 -9.49
N GLN A 167 9.38 11.11 -8.69
CA GLN A 167 8.59 12.27 -9.12
C GLN A 167 9.20 13.60 -8.68
N ASP A 168 10.45 13.61 -8.22
CA ASP A 168 11.16 14.79 -7.73
C ASP A 168 10.41 15.56 -6.61
N ARG A 169 9.58 14.83 -5.82
CA ARG A 169 8.79 15.39 -4.71
C ARG A 169 9.44 15.19 -3.33
N TRP A 170 10.51 14.39 -3.25
CA TRP A 170 11.22 14.13 -2.00
C TRP A 170 11.78 15.40 -1.34
N PRO A 171 12.37 16.37 -2.08
CA PRO A 171 12.83 17.63 -1.50
C PRO A 171 11.74 18.45 -0.82
N GLU A 172 10.47 18.36 -1.30
CA GLU A 172 9.34 19.03 -0.64
C GLU A 172 9.08 18.46 0.75
N ILE A 173 9.24 17.15 0.91
CA ILE A 173 9.09 16.48 2.21
C ILE A 173 10.21 16.90 3.16
N LEU A 174 11.46 16.85 2.70
CA LEU A 174 12.62 17.26 3.50
C LEU A 174 12.49 18.71 3.96
N LYS A 175 12.12 19.61 3.07
CA LYS A 175 11.87 21.01 3.39
C LYS A 175 10.79 21.20 4.46
N HIS A 176 9.74 20.39 4.44
CA HIS A 176 8.67 20.44 5.45
C HIS A 176 9.17 20.11 6.85
N TYR A 177 10.19 19.27 6.97
CA TYR A 177 10.81 18.88 8.23
C TYR A 177 12.11 19.65 8.53
N GLU A 178 12.36 20.75 7.80
CA GLU A 178 13.55 21.60 7.99
C GLU A 178 14.87 20.86 7.85
N VAL A 179 14.85 19.76 7.08
CA VAL A 179 16.09 19.04 6.71
C VAL A 179 16.71 19.79 5.54
N SER A 180 17.78 20.53 5.79
CA SER A 180 18.62 21.16 4.75
C SER A 180 19.47 20.09 4.06
N GLU A 181 19.56 20.16 2.72
CA GLU A 181 20.58 19.43 1.98
C GLU A 181 21.98 19.98 2.27
#